data_5aaa6b1f78f3e357d4101db6f13019f2
#
_entry.id   5aaa6b1f78f3e357d4101db6f13019f2
#
_cell.length_a   1.000
_cell.length_b   1.000
_cell.length_c   1.000
_cell.angle_alpha   90.00
_cell.angle_beta   90.00
_cell.angle_gamma   90.00
#
_symmetry.space_group_name_H-M   'P 1'
#
loop_
_entity.id
_entity.type
_entity.pdbx_description
1 polymer ?
#
loop_
_entity_poly.entity_id
_entity_poly.type
_entity_poly.pdbx_seq_one_letter_code
_entity_poly.pdbx_strand_id
1 'polypeptide(L)'
;MSRVIFVGVFLLLITLFLHWRFLSVTRMPTRPKRAVDAALALLWLGAVIGFGSGVEFDPSWARGPAFVGLSWLAVVLYLFLGKILVAVVCTVVRVVFAARERDSSAVRLRVSRIGSAAVALVSVVAVGYGLVEAATPRATNTDVVLDRLPAEFDGVRVALVSDLHVGPSRGADFVQKVVDSINDQNPDVVLLDGDLIDGTVALVGEDLEPLRDLEAPLGVFAVSGNHEFYAGDGGEWLDFWSTLGIDVLRNERTTITRGDAAIDIAGINDATAPAPYEPDLAAALDGIDPDRFVLLMAHQPLQAVEASDFGVDMQVSGHTHGGQIWPIRYLVPLQQPSVEGLDTIGNTTLYTTRGAGAWGPPVRVAAPPEIAMLELTRG
;
A
#
# COMPACT_ATOMS: atom_id res chain seq x y z
N MET A 1 10.70 -1.67 -20.28
CA MET A 1 9.86 -1.68 -21.51
C MET A 1 8.99 -2.92 -21.66
N SER A 2 9.46 -4.14 -21.44
CA SER A 2 8.63 -5.37 -21.53
C SER A 2 7.43 -5.38 -20.55
N ARG A 3 7.61 -4.92 -19.30
CA ARG A 3 6.56 -4.84 -18.28
C ARG A 3 5.44 -3.87 -18.68
N VAL A 4 5.78 -2.67 -19.15
CA VAL A 4 4.80 -1.66 -19.59
C VAL A 4 3.98 -2.16 -20.78
N ILE A 5 4.61 -2.87 -21.75
CA ILE A 5 3.90 -3.47 -22.87
C ILE A 5 2.94 -4.56 -22.39
N PHE A 6 3.40 -5.47 -21.51
CA PHE A 6 2.55 -6.53 -20.96
C PHE A 6 1.32 -5.97 -20.21
N VAL A 7 1.56 -5.03 -19.31
CA VAL A 7 0.49 -4.33 -18.58
C VAL A 7 -0.43 -3.60 -19.55
N GLY A 8 0.11 -2.91 -20.56
CA GLY A 8 -0.67 -2.20 -21.57
C GLY A 8 -1.63 -3.12 -22.34
N VAL A 9 -1.15 -4.30 -22.74
CA VAL A 9 -1.99 -5.32 -23.41
C VAL A 9 -3.07 -5.85 -22.46
N PHE A 10 -2.72 -6.16 -21.22
CA PHE A 10 -3.67 -6.64 -20.22
C PHE A 10 -4.77 -5.59 -19.95
N LEU A 11 -4.39 -4.33 -19.73
CA LEU A 11 -5.35 -3.22 -19.55
C LEU A 11 -6.20 -2.95 -20.79
N LEU A 12 -5.67 -3.20 -22.00
CA LEU A 12 -6.46 -3.12 -23.24
C LEU A 12 -7.57 -4.16 -23.24
N LEU A 13 -7.29 -5.41 -22.84
CA LEU A 13 -8.32 -6.45 -22.74
C LEU A 13 -9.42 -6.07 -21.74
N ILE A 14 -9.07 -5.49 -20.61
CA ILE A 14 -10.04 -4.95 -19.64
C ILE A 14 -10.87 -3.84 -20.26
N THR A 15 -10.24 -2.91 -20.96
CA THR A 15 -10.93 -1.79 -21.65
C THR A 15 -11.91 -2.30 -22.71
N LEU A 16 -11.52 -3.30 -23.51
CA LEU A 16 -12.40 -3.95 -24.48
C LEU A 16 -13.58 -4.67 -23.82
N PHE A 17 -13.33 -5.33 -22.67
CA PHE A 17 -14.39 -5.95 -21.88
C PHE A 17 -15.39 -4.91 -21.36
N LEU A 18 -14.93 -3.76 -20.85
CA LEU A 18 -15.79 -2.67 -20.40
C LEU A 18 -16.60 -2.10 -21.55
N HIS A 19 -15.98 -1.85 -22.72
CA HIS A 19 -16.66 -1.45 -23.95
C HIS A 19 -17.81 -2.41 -24.26
N TRP A 20 -17.53 -3.70 -24.30
CA TRP A 20 -18.54 -4.70 -24.62
C TRP A 20 -19.68 -4.71 -23.59
N ARG A 21 -19.36 -4.75 -22.31
CA ARG A 21 -20.35 -4.92 -21.21
C ARG A 21 -21.19 -3.67 -20.96
N PHE A 22 -20.63 -2.48 -21.07
CA PHE A 22 -21.32 -1.23 -20.77
C PHE A 22 -21.93 -0.58 -22.00
N LEU A 23 -21.33 -0.70 -23.15
CA LEU A 23 -21.75 0.02 -24.36
C LEU A 23 -22.52 -0.89 -25.36
N SER A 24 -21.96 -2.06 -25.68
CA SER A 24 -22.53 -2.94 -26.68
C SER A 24 -23.75 -3.72 -26.16
N VAL A 25 -23.64 -4.35 -24.97
CA VAL A 25 -24.73 -5.13 -24.35
C VAL A 25 -25.91 -4.23 -23.96
N THR A 26 -25.66 -3.00 -23.54
CA THR A 26 -26.73 -2.02 -23.23
C THR A 26 -27.35 -1.36 -24.46
N ARG A 27 -26.79 -1.64 -25.63
CA ARG A 27 -27.20 -1.04 -26.92
C ARG A 27 -27.17 0.49 -26.90
N MET A 28 -26.02 1.05 -26.45
CA MET A 28 -25.82 2.50 -26.44
C MET A 28 -25.83 3.08 -27.84
N PRO A 29 -26.49 4.25 -28.09
CA PRO A 29 -26.46 4.92 -29.37
C PRO A 29 -25.05 5.28 -29.84
N THR A 30 -24.83 5.33 -31.18
CA THR A 30 -23.49 5.45 -31.77
C THR A 30 -22.71 6.71 -31.34
N ARG A 31 -23.41 7.89 -31.30
CA ARG A 31 -22.71 9.15 -30.93
C ARG A 31 -22.15 9.13 -29.50
N PRO A 32 -22.95 8.89 -28.43
CA PRO A 32 -22.41 8.80 -27.10
C PRO A 32 -21.42 7.63 -26.93
N LYS A 33 -21.63 6.50 -27.64
CA LYS A 33 -20.72 5.36 -27.61
C LYS A 33 -19.31 5.77 -28.06
N ARG A 34 -19.16 6.51 -29.16
CA ARG A 34 -17.85 6.98 -29.64
C ARG A 34 -17.15 7.90 -28.66
N ALA A 35 -17.89 8.78 -27.96
CA ALA A 35 -17.33 9.66 -26.94
C ALA A 35 -16.79 8.86 -25.74
N VAL A 36 -17.54 7.84 -25.29
CA VAL A 36 -17.08 6.95 -24.19
C VAL A 36 -15.90 6.11 -24.65
N ASP A 37 -15.87 5.60 -25.88
CA ASP A 37 -14.73 4.85 -26.41
C ASP A 37 -13.46 5.69 -26.45
N ALA A 38 -13.55 6.96 -26.86
CA ALA A 38 -12.42 7.89 -26.82
C ALA A 38 -11.93 8.15 -25.37
N ALA A 39 -12.85 8.33 -24.43
CA ALA A 39 -12.52 8.49 -23.03
C ALA A 39 -11.84 7.23 -22.46
N LEU A 40 -12.36 6.03 -22.75
CA LEU A 40 -11.75 4.76 -22.34
C LEU A 40 -10.33 4.59 -22.90
N ALA A 41 -10.10 4.99 -24.15
CA ALA A 41 -8.76 4.93 -24.77
C ALA A 41 -7.77 5.89 -24.06
N LEU A 42 -8.21 7.11 -23.73
CA LEU A 42 -7.38 8.08 -22.98
C LEU A 42 -7.08 7.59 -21.56
N LEU A 43 -8.06 7.02 -20.87
CA LEU A 43 -7.90 6.47 -19.53
C LEU A 43 -6.97 5.24 -19.53
N TRP A 44 -7.10 4.38 -20.56
CA TRP A 44 -6.16 3.29 -20.77
C TRP A 44 -4.74 3.80 -20.98
N LEU A 45 -4.54 4.81 -21.84
CA LEU A 45 -3.23 5.41 -22.07
C LEU A 45 -2.65 6.00 -20.78
N GLY A 46 -3.47 6.73 -20.02
CA GLY A 46 -3.05 7.27 -18.71
C GLY A 46 -2.64 6.17 -17.72
N ALA A 47 -3.35 5.04 -17.69
CA ALA A 47 -2.98 3.91 -16.85
C ALA A 47 -1.66 3.26 -17.29
N VAL A 48 -1.41 3.14 -18.59
CA VAL A 48 -0.13 2.65 -19.14
C VAL A 48 1.02 3.59 -18.77
N ILE A 49 0.81 4.90 -18.89
CA ILE A 49 1.78 5.91 -18.43
C ILE A 49 2.02 5.75 -16.92
N GLY A 50 0.97 5.51 -16.13
CA GLY A 50 1.05 5.32 -14.68
C GLY A 50 1.98 4.17 -14.28
N PHE A 51 1.88 3.02 -14.95
CA PHE A 51 2.75 1.88 -14.68
C PHE A 51 4.19 2.06 -15.18
N GLY A 52 4.43 3.00 -16.07
CA GLY A 52 5.79 3.34 -16.53
C GLY A 52 6.40 4.55 -15.84
N SER A 53 5.61 5.32 -15.10
CA SER A 53 6.09 6.53 -14.41
C SER A 53 7.01 6.16 -13.25
N GLY A 54 8.14 6.83 -13.13
CA GLY A 54 9.17 6.53 -12.15
C GLY A 54 10.18 5.48 -12.58
N VAL A 55 9.88 4.68 -13.64
CA VAL A 55 10.77 3.64 -14.15
C VAL A 55 11.19 3.88 -15.59
N GLU A 56 10.20 4.07 -16.49
CA GLU A 56 10.43 4.29 -17.93
C GLU A 56 10.14 5.74 -18.33
N PHE A 57 9.27 6.43 -17.58
CA PHE A 57 8.84 7.79 -17.84
C PHE A 57 9.15 8.69 -16.65
N ASP A 58 9.70 9.85 -16.93
CA ASP A 58 10.00 10.86 -15.94
C ASP A 58 8.70 11.39 -15.28
N PRO A 59 8.56 11.27 -13.94
CA PRO A 59 7.38 11.74 -13.21
C PRO A 59 7.09 13.24 -13.39
N SER A 60 8.06 14.06 -13.74
CA SER A 60 7.88 15.51 -13.95
C SER A 60 6.75 15.83 -14.93
N TRP A 61 6.59 15.02 -15.99
CA TRP A 61 5.49 15.15 -16.95
C TRP A 61 4.45 14.03 -16.83
N ALA A 62 4.86 12.83 -16.41
CA ALA A 62 4.00 11.64 -16.39
C ALA A 62 3.03 11.61 -15.21
N ARG A 63 3.35 12.26 -14.07
CA ARG A 63 2.56 12.18 -12.82
C ARG A 63 1.10 12.60 -13.00
N GLY A 64 0.81 13.65 -13.75
CA GLY A 64 -0.57 14.08 -14.02
C GLY A 64 -1.40 13.03 -14.76
N PRO A 65 -0.99 12.58 -15.96
CA PRO A 65 -1.63 11.47 -16.68
C PRO A 65 -1.67 10.16 -15.87
N ALA A 66 -0.62 9.83 -15.14
CA ALA A 66 -0.52 8.66 -14.27
C ALA A 66 -1.58 8.69 -13.17
N PHE A 67 -1.70 9.81 -12.44
CA PHE A 67 -2.72 9.99 -11.40
C PHE A 67 -4.13 9.70 -11.90
N VAL A 68 -4.50 10.25 -13.07
CA VAL A 68 -5.81 10.03 -13.69
C VAL A 68 -5.97 8.56 -14.11
N GLY A 69 -4.97 7.99 -14.77
CA GLY A 69 -5.02 6.62 -15.28
C GLY A 69 -5.04 5.57 -14.16
N LEU A 70 -4.23 5.75 -13.11
CA LEU A 70 -4.22 4.87 -11.95
C LEU A 70 -5.52 4.99 -11.15
N SER A 71 -6.05 6.20 -10.95
CA SER A 71 -7.37 6.40 -10.33
C SER A 71 -8.48 5.69 -11.10
N TRP A 72 -8.40 5.68 -12.43
CA TRP A 72 -9.32 4.94 -13.28
C TRP A 72 -9.33 3.43 -12.97
N LEU A 73 -8.21 2.83 -12.59
CA LEU A 73 -8.16 1.39 -12.25
C LEU A 73 -9.01 1.07 -11.00
N ALA A 74 -9.10 1.96 -10.03
CA ALA A 74 -10.02 1.81 -8.91
C ALA A 74 -11.49 1.86 -9.37
N VAL A 75 -11.82 2.75 -10.33
CA VAL A 75 -13.15 2.77 -10.95
C VAL A 75 -13.41 1.45 -11.67
N VAL A 76 -12.44 0.92 -12.44
CA VAL A 76 -12.54 -0.37 -13.13
C VAL A 76 -12.88 -1.52 -12.17
N LEU A 77 -12.24 -1.58 -11.01
CA LEU A 77 -12.53 -2.58 -9.98
C LEU A 77 -14.02 -2.56 -9.60
N TYR A 78 -14.55 -1.38 -9.24
CA TYR A 78 -15.95 -1.26 -8.86
C TYR A 78 -16.92 -1.47 -10.03
N LEU A 79 -16.57 -1.03 -11.23
CA LEU A 79 -17.33 -1.34 -12.43
C LEU A 79 -17.42 -2.86 -12.66
N PHE A 80 -16.32 -3.58 -12.48
CA PHE A 80 -16.27 -5.03 -12.62
C PHE A 80 -17.16 -5.73 -11.58
N LEU A 81 -16.97 -5.41 -10.30
CA LEU A 81 -17.77 -5.98 -9.20
C LEU A 81 -19.28 -5.68 -9.37
N GLY A 82 -19.61 -4.43 -9.69
CA GLY A 82 -20.99 -4.03 -9.95
C GLY A 82 -21.61 -4.73 -11.16
N LYS A 83 -20.82 -5.01 -12.22
CA LYS A 83 -21.31 -5.79 -13.38
C LYS A 83 -21.56 -7.25 -13.05
N ILE A 84 -20.80 -7.84 -12.15
CA ILE A 84 -21.10 -9.17 -11.62
C ILE A 84 -22.48 -9.15 -10.95
N LEU A 85 -22.75 -8.18 -10.07
CA LEU A 85 -24.04 -8.05 -9.40
C LEU A 85 -25.19 -7.87 -10.41
N VAL A 86 -25.04 -6.99 -11.41
CA VAL A 86 -26.04 -6.79 -12.47
C VAL A 86 -26.25 -8.08 -13.26
N ALA A 87 -25.20 -8.84 -13.54
CA ALA A 87 -25.30 -10.12 -14.26
C ALA A 87 -26.06 -11.17 -13.43
N VAL A 88 -25.84 -11.25 -12.13
CA VAL A 88 -26.59 -12.12 -11.21
C VAL A 88 -28.07 -11.77 -11.23
N VAL A 89 -28.43 -10.48 -11.08
CA VAL A 89 -29.82 -10.01 -11.14
C VAL A 89 -30.46 -10.35 -12.48
N CYS A 90 -29.76 -10.13 -13.60
CA CYS A 90 -30.26 -10.51 -14.94
C CYS A 90 -30.48 -12.02 -15.08
N THR A 91 -29.62 -12.83 -14.44
CA THR A 91 -29.76 -14.31 -14.44
C THR A 91 -30.97 -14.74 -13.63
N VAL A 92 -31.19 -14.18 -12.44
CA VAL A 92 -32.38 -14.44 -11.62
C VAL A 92 -33.66 -14.08 -12.39
N VAL A 93 -33.69 -12.87 -13.00
CA VAL A 93 -34.83 -12.46 -13.86
C VAL A 93 -35.06 -13.46 -14.97
N ARG A 94 -34.00 -13.94 -15.66
CA ARG A 94 -34.12 -14.94 -16.71
C ARG A 94 -34.75 -16.25 -16.21
N VAL A 95 -34.29 -16.76 -15.08
CA VAL A 95 -34.79 -18.02 -14.49
C VAL A 95 -36.24 -17.89 -14.07
N VAL A 96 -36.61 -16.81 -13.37
CA VAL A 96 -37.99 -16.56 -12.91
C VAL A 96 -38.97 -16.43 -14.09
N PHE A 97 -38.58 -15.76 -15.18
CA PHE A 97 -39.44 -15.59 -16.34
C PHE A 97 -39.55 -16.89 -17.15
N ALA A 98 -38.44 -17.66 -17.27
CA ALA A 98 -38.44 -18.96 -17.92
C ALA A 98 -39.38 -19.96 -17.22
N ALA A 99 -39.37 -19.98 -15.88
CA ALA A 99 -40.29 -20.81 -15.08
C ALA A 99 -41.78 -20.45 -15.26
N ARG A 100 -42.05 -19.26 -15.82
CA ARG A 100 -43.41 -18.78 -16.14
C ARG A 100 -43.69 -18.77 -17.66
N GLU A 101 -42.83 -19.40 -18.44
CA GLU A 101 -42.89 -19.44 -19.91
C GLU A 101 -43.00 -18.05 -20.56
N ARG A 102 -42.33 -17.04 -19.96
CA ARG A 102 -42.36 -15.64 -20.44
C ARG A 102 -41.01 -15.18 -20.96
N ASP A 103 -41.01 -14.33 -21.97
CA ASP A 103 -39.78 -13.66 -22.41
C ASP A 103 -39.34 -12.59 -21.45
N SER A 104 -38.07 -12.63 -21.04
CA SER A 104 -37.43 -11.70 -20.09
C SER A 104 -36.54 -10.66 -20.77
N SER A 105 -36.41 -10.66 -22.11
CA SER A 105 -35.40 -9.87 -22.83
C SER A 105 -35.51 -8.36 -22.57
N ALA A 106 -36.71 -7.82 -22.60
CA ALA A 106 -36.98 -6.39 -22.37
C ALA A 106 -36.67 -5.98 -20.92
N VAL A 107 -37.05 -6.81 -19.94
CA VAL A 107 -36.79 -6.55 -18.53
C VAL A 107 -35.29 -6.60 -18.25
N ARG A 108 -34.57 -7.63 -18.73
CA ARG A 108 -33.13 -7.76 -18.59
C ARG A 108 -32.36 -6.60 -19.22
N LEU A 109 -32.81 -6.12 -20.41
CA LEU A 109 -32.20 -4.95 -21.04
C LEU A 109 -32.38 -3.70 -20.17
N ARG A 110 -33.58 -3.48 -19.57
CA ARG A 110 -33.84 -2.37 -18.66
C ARG A 110 -32.98 -2.48 -17.37
N VAL A 111 -32.92 -3.66 -16.75
CA VAL A 111 -32.07 -3.94 -15.60
C VAL A 111 -30.59 -3.68 -15.92
N SER A 112 -30.12 -4.16 -17.08
CA SER A 112 -28.74 -3.94 -17.52
C SER A 112 -28.43 -2.45 -17.72
N ARG A 113 -29.33 -1.67 -18.31
CA ARG A 113 -29.13 -0.23 -18.54
C ARG A 113 -29.11 0.56 -17.24
N ILE A 114 -30.15 0.40 -16.42
CA ILE A 114 -30.28 1.13 -15.14
C ILE A 114 -29.16 0.69 -14.20
N GLY A 115 -28.93 -0.62 -14.07
CA GLY A 115 -27.87 -1.16 -13.22
C GLY A 115 -26.47 -0.70 -13.67
N SER A 116 -26.19 -0.64 -14.99
CA SER A 116 -24.89 -0.12 -15.46
C SER A 116 -24.71 1.37 -15.14
N ALA A 117 -25.76 2.18 -15.28
CA ALA A 117 -25.69 3.59 -14.94
C ALA A 117 -25.49 3.80 -13.43
N ALA A 118 -26.22 3.05 -12.59
CA ALA A 118 -26.07 3.10 -11.14
C ALA A 118 -24.67 2.66 -10.70
N VAL A 119 -24.17 1.55 -11.26
CA VAL A 119 -22.80 1.05 -10.98
C VAL A 119 -21.76 2.10 -11.36
N ALA A 120 -21.86 2.72 -12.54
CA ALA A 120 -20.93 3.76 -12.97
C ALA A 120 -20.94 4.96 -12.01
N LEU A 121 -22.12 5.43 -11.61
CA LEU A 121 -22.25 6.54 -10.65
C LEU A 121 -21.64 6.19 -9.30
N VAL A 122 -21.98 5.03 -8.72
CA VAL A 122 -21.47 4.58 -7.43
C VAL A 122 -19.95 4.40 -7.47
N SER A 123 -19.42 3.83 -8.57
CA SER A 123 -17.96 3.67 -8.74
C SER A 123 -17.22 5.03 -8.71
N VAL A 124 -17.74 6.03 -9.46
CA VAL A 124 -17.14 7.37 -9.48
C VAL A 124 -17.21 8.04 -8.10
N VAL A 125 -18.35 7.94 -7.41
CA VAL A 125 -18.53 8.51 -6.06
C VAL A 125 -17.59 7.83 -5.04
N ALA A 126 -17.52 6.49 -5.06
CA ALA A 126 -16.65 5.75 -4.15
C ALA A 126 -15.16 6.08 -4.36
N VAL A 127 -14.73 6.16 -5.63
CA VAL A 127 -13.35 6.52 -5.96
C VAL A 127 -13.07 7.99 -5.65
N GLY A 128 -14.03 8.91 -5.93
CA GLY A 128 -13.91 10.32 -5.55
C GLY A 128 -13.73 10.51 -4.05
N TYR A 129 -14.52 9.80 -3.22
CA TYR A 129 -14.31 9.73 -1.77
C TYR A 129 -12.92 9.18 -1.43
N GLY A 130 -12.53 8.06 -2.04
CA GLY A 130 -11.26 7.39 -1.77
C GLY A 130 -10.02 8.21 -2.17
N LEU A 131 -10.12 9.09 -3.18
CA LEU A 131 -9.07 10.05 -3.54
C LEU A 131 -8.86 11.09 -2.45
N VAL A 132 -9.95 11.61 -1.87
CA VAL A 132 -9.89 12.58 -0.76
C VAL A 132 -9.29 11.92 0.49
N GLU A 133 -9.71 10.69 0.79
CA GLU A 133 -9.17 9.94 1.93
C GLU A 133 -7.67 9.65 1.78
N ALA A 134 -7.23 9.24 0.60
CA ALA A 134 -5.83 8.91 0.31
C ALA A 134 -4.89 10.14 0.29
N ALA A 135 -5.42 11.36 0.19
CA ALA A 135 -4.62 12.58 0.10
C ALA A 135 -4.09 13.06 1.46
N THR A 136 -4.62 12.54 2.58
CA THR A 136 -4.34 13.07 3.91
C THR A 136 -4.13 11.92 4.90
N PRO A 137 -2.90 11.37 4.99
CA PRO A 137 -2.55 10.45 6.06
C PRO A 137 -2.72 11.15 7.42
N ARG A 138 -3.18 10.39 8.44
CA ARG A 138 -3.46 10.91 9.76
C ARG A 138 -2.63 10.17 10.79
N ALA A 139 -2.13 10.89 11.78
CA ALA A 139 -1.54 10.26 12.96
C ALA A 139 -2.62 9.49 13.73
N THR A 140 -2.34 8.23 14.04
CA THR A 140 -3.19 7.35 14.87
C THR A 140 -2.39 6.88 16.06
N ASN A 141 -2.92 7.02 17.27
CA ASN A 141 -2.22 6.61 18.48
C ASN A 141 -2.68 5.21 18.89
N THR A 142 -1.71 4.36 19.28
CA THR A 142 -1.95 3.01 19.78
C THR A 142 -1.00 2.72 20.94
N ASP A 143 -1.55 2.34 22.10
CA ASP A 143 -0.78 1.89 23.23
C ASP A 143 -0.39 0.42 23.01
N VAL A 144 0.90 0.10 23.13
CA VAL A 144 1.44 -1.24 22.95
C VAL A 144 2.02 -1.73 24.26
N VAL A 145 1.32 -2.67 24.90
CA VAL A 145 1.75 -3.25 26.20
C VAL A 145 2.75 -4.39 25.96
N LEU A 146 3.94 -4.30 26.58
CA LEU A 146 5.08 -5.16 26.33
C LEU A 146 5.72 -5.62 27.67
N ASP A 147 5.63 -6.91 27.97
CA ASP A 147 6.05 -7.46 29.28
C ASP A 147 7.55 -7.32 29.54
N ARG A 148 8.40 -7.44 28.49
CA ARG A 148 9.86 -7.39 28.61
C ARG A 148 10.46 -5.99 28.38
N LEU A 149 9.61 -4.98 28.16
CA LEU A 149 10.09 -3.61 27.94
C LEU A 149 10.81 -3.08 29.19
N PRO A 150 12.05 -2.57 29.08
CA PRO A 150 12.73 -1.91 30.21
C PRO A 150 11.93 -0.68 30.67
N ALA A 151 11.95 -0.41 31.98
CA ALA A 151 11.21 0.69 32.60
C ALA A 151 11.57 2.07 32.02
N GLU A 152 12.80 2.25 31.61
CA GLU A 152 13.27 3.49 30.99
C GLU A 152 12.66 3.75 29.62
N PHE A 153 12.15 2.71 28.96
CA PHE A 153 11.46 2.81 27.65
C PHE A 153 9.94 2.90 27.79
N ASP A 154 9.39 2.86 29.00
CA ASP A 154 7.96 3.10 29.25
C ASP A 154 7.58 4.52 28.79
N GLY A 155 6.54 4.64 27.97
CA GLY A 155 6.09 5.90 27.37
C GLY A 155 6.91 6.35 26.14
N VAL A 156 7.83 5.54 25.60
CA VAL A 156 8.53 5.87 24.35
C VAL A 156 7.55 5.88 23.19
N ARG A 157 7.59 6.95 22.39
CA ARG A 157 6.73 7.18 21.25
C ARG A 157 7.45 6.84 19.94
N VAL A 158 6.98 5.82 19.27
CA VAL A 158 7.49 5.35 17.98
C VAL A 158 6.56 5.79 16.86
N ALA A 159 7.08 6.55 15.90
CA ALA A 159 6.37 6.82 14.66
C ALA A 159 6.70 5.73 13.63
N LEU A 160 5.73 4.88 13.31
CA LEU A 160 5.85 3.87 12.26
C LEU A 160 5.23 4.40 10.98
N VAL A 161 6.02 4.44 9.93
CA VAL A 161 5.65 4.89 8.58
C VAL A 161 6.07 3.84 7.57
N SER A 162 5.18 3.47 6.68
CA SER A 162 5.43 2.50 5.61
C SER A 162 4.60 2.86 4.37
N ASP A 163 4.91 2.23 3.24
CA ASP A 163 4.05 2.25 2.06
C ASP A 163 3.76 3.66 1.52
N LEU A 164 4.77 4.51 1.40
CA LEU A 164 4.61 5.86 0.84
C LEU A 164 4.33 5.82 -0.66
N HIS A 165 4.94 4.88 -1.39
CA HIS A 165 4.82 4.69 -2.84
C HIS A 165 5.00 6.01 -3.61
N VAL A 166 6.10 6.71 -3.33
CA VAL A 166 6.47 7.95 -4.00
C VAL A 166 6.90 7.65 -5.44
N GLY A 167 6.41 8.44 -6.39
CA GLY A 167 6.75 8.31 -7.81
C GLY A 167 5.57 8.59 -8.75
N PRO A 168 4.77 7.58 -9.17
CA PRO A 168 3.76 7.76 -10.22
C PRO A 168 2.65 8.75 -9.90
N SER A 169 2.22 8.83 -8.64
CA SER A 169 1.08 9.65 -8.23
C SER A 169 1.37 10.65 -7.11
N ARG A 170 2.52 10.52 -6.46
CA ARG A 170 2.95 11.32 -5.31
C ARG A 170 4.40 11.75 -5.50
N GLY A 171 4.76 12.93 -5.00
CA GLY A 171 6.12 13.47 -5.06
C GLY A 171 6.51 14.16 -3.76
N ALA A 172 7.54 15.00 -3.80
CA ALA A 172 8.13 15.67 -2.65
C ALA A 172 7.11 16.40 -1.75
N ASP A 173 6.11 17.07 -2.32
CA ASP A 173 5.07 17.76 -1.53
C ASP A 173 4.26 16.82 -0.63
N PHE A 174 4.08 15.56 -1.06
CA PHE A 174 3.43 14.55 -0.23
C PHE A 174 4.36 14.08 0.88
N VAL A 175 5.63 13.81 0.55
CA VAL A 175 6.64 13.40 1.54
C VAL A 175 6.83 14.47 2.59
N GLN A 176 6.92 15.75 2.20
CA GLN A 176 7.03 16.88 3.14
C GLN A 176 5.85 16.92 4.13
N LYS A 177 4.62 16.74 3.66
CA LYS A 177 3.44 16.69 4.54
C LYS A 177 3.49 15.51 5.53
N VAL A 178 4.02 14.38 5.11
CA VAL A 178 4.21 13.22 5.99
C VAL A 178 5.26 13.55 7.05
N VAL A 179 6.41 14.11 6.65
CA VAL A 179 7.48 14.54 7.56
C VAL A 179 6.98 15.56 8.56
N ASP A 180 6.31 16.63 8.09
CA ASP A 180 5.72 17.65 8.97
C ASP A 180 4.76 17.02 9.99
N SER A 181 3.90 16.10 9.52
CA SER A 181 2.94 15.40 10.40
C SER A 181 3.61 14.48 11.44
N ILE A 182 4.75 13.87 11.10
CA ILE A 182 5.53 13.04 12.03
C ILE A 182 6.19 13.95 13.08
N ASN A 183 6.89 15.00 12.65
CA ASN A 183 7.61 15.90 13.53
C ASN A 183 6.67 16.64 14.49
N ASP A 184 5.45 17.00 14.04
CA ASP A 184 4.39 17.58 14.89
C ASP A 184 3.99 16.64 16.05
N GLN A 185 4.18 15.33 15.90
CA GLN A 185 3.91 14.35 16.96
C GLN A 185 5.05 14.21 17.98
N ASN A 186 6.23 14.77 17.71
CA ASN A 186 7.43 14.66 18.56
C ASN A 186 7.75 13.20 18.93
N PRO A 187 8.01 12.31 17.95
CA PRO A 187 8.38 10.92 18.23
C PRO A 187 9.76 10.82 18.87
N ASP A 188 9.97 9.79 19.69
CA ASP A 188 11.31 9.45 20.19
C ASP A 188 12.10 8.67 19.14
N VAL A 189 11.42 7.84 18.35
CA VAL A 189 11.97 6.98 17.28
C VAL A 189 11.08 7.08 16.05
N VAL A 190 11.69 7.08 14.85
CA VAL A 190 10.97 6.94 13.56
C VAL A 190 11.41 5.65 12.90
N LEU A 191 10.44 4.83 12.48
CA LEU A 191 10.64 3.58 11.75
C LEU A 191 10.01 3.69 10.36
N LEU A 192 10.84 3.65 9.31
CA LEU A 192 10.45 3.64 7.91
C LEU A 192 10.45 2.19 7.41
N ASP A 193 9.28 1.56 7.38
CA ASP A 193 9.17 0.11 7.24
C ASP A 193 8.87 -0.32 5.79
N GLY A 194 9.69 0.17 4.85
CA GLY A 194 9.69 -0.26 3.44
C GLY A 194 8.59 0.32 2.55
N ASP A 195 8.66 0.00 1.26
CA ASP A 195 7.77 0.45 0.19
C ASP A 195 7.64 1.99 0.14
N LEU A 196 8.79 2.68 0.30
CA LEU A 196 8.81 4.15 0.28
C LEU A 196 8.63 4.69 -1.15
N ILE A 197 8.90 3.86 -2.18
CA ILE A 197 8.97 4.32 -3.58
C ILE A 197 8.26 3.38 -4.57
N ASP A 198 7.94 3.96 -5.74
CA ASP A 198 7.52 3.26 -6.96
C ASP A 198 8.35 3.76 -8.15
N GLY A 199 9.67 3.53 -8.13
CA GLY A 199 10.55 4.01 -9.20
C GLY A 199 12.03 3.77 -8.95
N THR A 200 12.88 4.36 -9.79
CA THR A 200 14.35 4.31 -9.67
C THR A 200 14.87 5.53 -8.91
N VAL A 201 16.02 5.40 -8.25
CA VAL A 201 16.69 6.54 -7.58
C VAL A 201 16.88 7.71 -8.53
N ALA A 202 17.28 7.44 -9.77
CA ALA A 202 17.52 8.48 -10.79
C ALA A 202 16.28 9.32 -11.13
N LEU A 203 15.07 8.77 -11.02
CA LEU A 203 13.82 9.44 -11.42
C LEU A 203 12.96 9.91 -10.23
N VAL A 204 13.14 9.32 -9.06
CA VAL A 204 12.27 9.54 -7.89
C VAL A 204 13.06 9.96 -6.65
N GLY A 205 14.40 9.83 -6.64
CA GLY A 205 15.22 10.10 -5.45
C GLY A 205 15.01 11.50 -4.88
N GLU A 206 14.96 12.54 -5.74
CA GLU A 206 14.71 13.92 -5.29
C GLU A 206 13.38 14.10 -4.55
N ASP A 207 12.38 13.29 -4.86
CA ASP A 207 11.07 13.34 -4.19
C ASP A 207 11.15 12.87 -2.71
N LEU A 208 12.21 12.14 -2.31
CA LEU A 208 12.42 11.67 -0.94
C LEU A 208 13.33 12.59 -0.09
N GLU A 209 13.94 13.63 -0.68
CA GLU A 209 14.80 14.56 0.07
C GLU A 209 14.16 15.10 1.36
N PRO A 210 12.83 15.37 1.44
CA PRO A 210 12.23 15.82 2.69
C PRO A 210 12.38 14.86 3.87
N LEU A 211 12.66 13.57 3.67
CA LEU A 211 12.91 12.61 4.75
C LEU A 211 14.14 12.98 5.60
N ARG A 212 15.05 13.79 5.05
CA ARG A 212 16.21 14.33 5.78
C ARG A 212 15.80 15.18 6.99
N ASP A 213 14.61 15.75 6.96
CA ASP A 213 14.09 16.66 7.99
C ASP A 213 13.31 15.93 9.09
N LEU A 214 13.35 14.58 9.11
CA LEU A 214 12.77 13.79 10.20
C LEU A 214 13.54 14.01 11.51
N GLU A 215 12.79 14.27 12.58
CA GLU A 215 13.33 14.54 13.91
C GLU A 215 12.93 13.43 14.89
N ALA A 216 13.92 12.67 15.40
CA ALA A 216 13.72 11.64 16.42
C ALA A 216 14.99 11.48 17.27
N PRO A 217 14.95 11.79 18.58
CA PRO A 217 16.14 11.78 19.45
C PRO A 217 16.83 10.42 19.59
N LEU A 218 16.09 9.32 19.43
CA LEU A 218 16.63 7.96 19.51
C LEU A 218 16.95 7.35 18.13
N GLY A 219 16.69 8.10 17.03
CA GLY A 219 17.09 7.72 15.68
C GLY A 219 15.93 7.54 14.70
N VAL A 220 16.30 7.53 13.41
CA VAL A 220 15.44 7.24 12.27
C VAL A 220 15.99 6.00 11.59
N PHE A 221 15.20 4.94 11.52
CA PHE A 221 15.61 3.64 10.99
C PHE A 221 14.77 3.25 9.78
N ALA A 222 15.36 2.49 8.85
CA ALA A 222 14.63 1.99 7.68
C ALA A 222 14.99 0.54 7.36
N VAL A 223 14.02 -0.17 6.77
CA VAL A 223 14.21 -1.46 6.11
C VAL A 223 13.62 -1.42 4.71
N SER A 224 14.01 -2.34 3.83
CA SER A 224 13.39 -2.47 2.51
C SER A 224 12.00 -3.09 2.59
N GLY A 225 11.09 -2.65 1.70
CA GLY A 225 9.93 -3.40 1.27
C GLY A 225 10.18 -4.08 -0.08
N ASN A 226 9.13 -4.66 -0.66
CA ASN A 226 9.25 -5.35 -1.95
C ASN A 226 9.36 -4.38 -3.15
N HIS A 227 8.84 -3.16 -3.02
CA HIS A 227 8.85 -2.20 -4.12
C HIS A 227 10.23 -1.63 -4.41
N GLU A 228 11.12 -1.57 -3.45
CA GLU A 228 12.51 -1.19 -3.67
C GLU A 228 13.19 -2.08 -4.71
N PHE A 229 12.81 -3.35 -4.79
CA PHE A 229 13.38 -4.32 -5.74
C PHE A 229 12.63 -4.42 -7.08
N TYR A 230 11.48 -3.76 -7.24
CA TYR A 230 10.67 -3.88 -8.46
C TYR A 230 11.16 -3.03 -9.63
N ALA A 231 11.79 -1.89 -9.37
CA ALA A 231 12.20 -0.94 -10.39
C ALA A 231 13.68 -1.03 -10.78
N GLY A 232 14.51 -1.69 -9.98
CA GLY A 232 15.95 -1.79 -10.20
C GLY A 232 16.66 -2.57 -9.11
N ASP A 233 17.86 -2.14 -8.75
CA ASP A 233 18.61 -2.66 -7.61
C ASP A 233 18.12 -2.00 -6.32
N GLY A 234 17.48 -2.77 -5.46
CA GLY A 234 17.02 -2.28 -4.16
C GLY A 234 18.16 -1.77 -3.27
N GLY A 235 19.36 -2.30 -3.41
CA GLY A 235 20.54 -1.81 -2.72
C GLY A 235 20.86 -0.35 -3.02
N GLU A 236 20.62 0.13 -4.25
CA GLU A 236 20.78 1.53 -4.62
C GLU A 236 19.84 2.45 -3.80
N TRP A 237 18.61 2.01 -3.54
CA TRP A 237 17.67 2.72 -2.68
C TRP A 237 18.13 2.76 -1.22
N LEU A 238 18.57 1.63 -0.71
CA LEU A 238 19.08 1.53 0.68
C LEU A 238 20.32 2.43 0.88
N ASP A 239 21.23 2.48 -0.11
CA ASP A 239 22.38 3.38 -0.10
C ASP A 239 21.94 4.85 -0.16
N PHE A 240 20.97 5.16 -1.00
CA PHE A 240 20.44 6.53 -1.12
C PHE A 240 19.82 7.01 0.20
N TRP A 241 19.00 6.19 0.88
CA TRP A 241 18.40 6.57 2.18
C TRP A 241 19.45 6.84 3.24
N SER A 242 20.55 6.08 3.25
CA SER A 242 21.67 6.36 4.17
C SER A 242 22.26 7.76 3.94
N THR A 243 22.23 8.30 2.71
CA THR A 243 22.67 9.69 2.42
C THR A 243 21.72 10.74 2.97
N LEU A 244 20.48 10.36 3.31
CA LEU A 244 19.48 11.23 3.94
C LEU A 244 19.61 11.29 5.48
N GLY A 245 20.58 10.55 6.05
CA GLY A 245 20.79 10.48 7.50
C GLY A 245 19.93 9.42 8.21
N ILE A 246 19.41 8.46 7.46
CA ILE A 246 18.60 7.35 7.95
C ILE A 246 19.51 6.14 8.19
N ASP A 247 19.37 5.49 9.35
CA ASP A 247 20.05 4.23 9.66
C ASP A 247 19.30 3.07 8.98
N VAL A 248 19.86 2.56 7.88
CA VAL A 248 19.24 1.50 7.08
C VAL A 248 19.71 0.12 7.53
N LEU A 249 18.81 -0.66 8.10
CA LEU A 249 19.08 -1.99 8.61
C LEU A 249 18.90 -3.04 7.53
N ARG A 250 20.00 -3.78 7.22
CA ARG A 250 20.06 -4.77 6.11
C ARG A 250 20.43 -6.14 6.66
N ASN A 251 19.49 -6.83 7.29
CA ASN A 251 19.73 -8.06 8.07
C ASN A 251 20.72 -7.81 9.22
N GLU A 252 20.53 -6.70 9.91
CA GLU A 252 21.38 -6.25 11.01
C GLU A 252 20.55 -5.56 12.09
N ARG A 253 21.19 -5.26 13.21
CA ARG A 253 20.58 -4.54 14.31
C ARG A 253 21.43 -3.40 14.82
N THR A 254 20.78 -2.49 15.50
CA THR A 254 21.43 -1.45 16.31
C THR A 254 20.86 -1.45 17.72
N THR A 255 21.65 -0.99 18.68
CA THR A 255 21.19 -0.85 20.06
C THR A 255 20.94 0.62 20.36
N ILE A 256 19.73 0.95 20.80
CA ILE A 256 19.40 2.28 21.31
C ILE A 256 19.37 2.27 22.85
N THR A 257 19.77 3.39 23.45
CA THR A 257 19.87 3.52 24.91
C THR A 257 19.03 4.68 25.43
N ARG A 258 18.37 4.47 26.58
CA ARG A 258 17.67 5.51 27.31
C ARG A 258 17.95 5.35 28.81
N GLY A 259 18.65 6.34 29.44
CA GLY A 259 19.18 6.17 30.78
C GLY A 259 20.21 5.03 30.86
N ASP A 260 20.01 4.12 31.77
CA ASP A 260 20.87 2.94 31.95
C ASP A 260 20.38 1.69 31.21
N ALA A 261 19.22 1.79 30.53
CA ALA A 261 18.63 0.67 29.78
C ALA A 261 18.94 0.74 28.27
N ALA A 262 18.85 -0.41 27.63
CA ALA A 262 19.05 -0.56 26.20
C ALA A 262 18.02 -1.55 25.62
N ILE A 263 17.60 -1.30 24.37
CA ILE A 263 16.83 -2.23 23.55
C ILE A 263 17.51 -2.38 22.18
N ASP A 264 17.26 -3.48 21.49
CA ASP A 264 17.76 -3.68 20.15
C ASP A 264 16.65 -3.42 19.13
N ILE A 265 16.96 -2.59 18.12
CA ILE A 265 16.15 -2.44 16.90
C ILE A 265 16.84 -3.29 15.85
N ALA A 266 16.20 -4.38 15.43
CA ALA A 266 16.64 -5.24 14.34
C ALA A 266 15.86 -4.92 13.07
N GLY A 267 16.49 -5.07 11.91
CA GLY A 267 15.84 -4.90 10.62
C GLY A 267 16.28 -5.98 9.64
N ILE A 268 15.31 -6.55 8.94
CA ILE A 268 15.56 -7.51 7.88
C ILE A 268 15.03 -7.02 6.53
N ASN A 269 15.64 -7.47 5.47
CA ASN A 269 15.17 -7.20 4.12
C ASN A 269 13.78 -7.83 3.88
N ASP A 270 13.08 -7.32 2.87
CA ASP A 270 11.77 -7.83 2.51
C ASP A 270 11.77 -9.34 2.21
N ALA A 271 10.67 -10.01 2.55
CA ALA A 271 10.49 -11.45 2.36
C ALA A 271 10.67 -11.92 0.91
N THR A 272 10.52 -11.02 -0.08
CA THR A 272 10.65 -11.32 -1.51
C THR A 272 11.90 -10.71 -2.15
N ALA A 273 12.80 -10.15 -1.34
CA ALA A 273 14.02 -9.55 -1.83
C ALA A 273 14.90 -10.60 -2.55
N PRO A 274 15.41 -10.28 -3.77
CA PRO A 274 16.22 -11.20 -4.52
C PRO A 274 17.67 -11.24 -4.01
N ALA A 275 18.44 -12.28 -4.41
CA ALA A 275 19.87 -12.34 -4.16
C ALA A 275 20.58 -11.08 -4.68
N PRO A 276 21.53 -10.48 -3.93
CA PRO A 276 22.09 -10.96 -2.63
C PRO A 276 21.36 -10.36 -1.39
N TYR A 277 20.14 -9.90 -1.53
CA TYR A 277 19.42 -9.17 -0.51
C TYR A 277 18.34 -10.02 0.22
N GLU A 278 18.44 -11.36 0.15
CA GLU A 278 17.48 -12.23 0.84
C GLU A 278 17.37 -11.87 2.33
N PRO A 279 16.18 -11.95 2.95
CA PRO A 279 16.03 -11.73 4.38
C PRO A 279 16.84 -12.78 5.18
N ASP A 280 17.53 -12.34 6.23
CA ASP A 280 18.29 -13.20 7.12
C ASP A 280 18.11 -12.74 8.57
N LEU A 281 17.10 -13.29 9.24
CA LEU A 281 16.80 -12.98 10.63
C LEU A 281 17.87 -13.52 11.59
N ALA A 282 18.50 -14.65 11.24
CA ALA A 282 19.57 -15.23 12.05
C ALA A 282 20.79 -14.31 12.07
N ALA A 283 21.16 -13.71 10.93
CA ALA A 283 22.24 -12.73 10.86
C ALA A 283 21.88 -11.45 11.64
N ALA A 284 20.65 -10.95 11.50
CA ALA A 284 20.19 -9.75 12.21
C ALA A 284 20.24 -9.91 13.74
N LEU A 285 20.04 -11.13 14.25
CA LEU A 285 19.99 -11.44 15.69
C LEU A 285 21.26 -12.15 16.21
N ASP A 286 22.31 -12.32 15.38
CA ASP A 286 23.55 -13.01 15.81
C ASP A 286 24.20 -12.26 16.97
N GLY A 287 24.54 -13.02 18.04
CA GLY A 287 25.17 -12.47 19.25
C GLY A 287 24.29 -11.52 20.08
N ILE A 288 22.96 -11.61 19.94
CA ILE A 288 22.03 -10.83 20.76
C ILE A 288 22.09 -11.26 22.23
N ASP A 289 21.94 -10.30 23.15
CA ASP A 289 21.75 -10.57 24.58
C ASP A 289 20.30 -11.13 24.76
N PRO A 290 20.12 -12.37 25.25
CA PRO A 290 18.81 -12.99 25.38
C PRO A 290 17.87 -12.26 26.36
N ASP A 291 18.41 -11.46 27.27
CA ASP A 291 17.64 -10.68 28.24
C ASP A 291 17.23 -9.30 27.67
N ARG A 292 17.74 -8.92 26.50
CA ARG A 292 17.44 -7.63 25.89
C ARG A 292 16.13 -7.68 25.13
N PHE A 293 15.35 -6.59 25.20
CA PHE A 293 14.14 -6.41 24.39
C PHE A 293 14.50 -6.19 22.92
N VAL A 294 13.80 -6.86 22.02
CA VAL A 294 14.00 -6.79 20.57
C VAL A 294 12.75 -6.25 19.87
N LEU A 295 12.90 -5.10 19.20
CA LEU A 295 11.94 -4.59 18.21
C LEU A 295 12.46 -4.91 16.82
N LEU A 296 11.72 -5.72 16.07
CA LEU A 296 12.04 -6.08 14.69
C LEU A 296 11.26 -5.20 13.71
N MET A 297 11.95 -4.65 12.72
CA MET A 297 11.39 -4.05 11.53
C MET A 297 11.41 -5.11 10.41
N ALA A 298 10.24 -5.47 9.89
CA ALA A 298 10.10 -6.41 8.80
C ALA A 298 8.84 -6.08 8.01
N HIS A 299 9.02 -5.64 6.77
CA HIS A 299 7.96 -5.04 5.96
C HIS A 299 6.70 -5.91 5.85
N GLN A 300 6.85 -7.23 5.70
CA GLN A 300 5.70 -8.12 5.56
C GLN A 300 5.31 -8.80 6.88
N PRO A 301 4.03 -8.75 7.29
CA PRO A 301 3.53 -9.40 8.51
C PRO A 301 3.84 -10.89 8.60
N LEU A 302 3.95 -11.58 7.47
CA LEU A 302 4.25 -13.02 7.44
C LEU A 302 5.59 -13.38 8.08
N GLN A 303 6.57 -12.43 8.13
CA GLN A 303 7.89 -12.63 8.73
C GLN A 303 7.81 -12.77 10.26
N ALA A 304 6.70 -12.34 10.89
CA ALA A 304 6.47 -12.53 12.32
C ALA A 304 6.35 -14.01 12.74
N VAL A 305 6.01 -14.88 11.79
CA VAL A 305 5.95 -16.33 12.06
C VAL A 305 7.34 -16.87 12.42
N GLU A 306 8.35 -16.50 11.63
CA GLU A 306 9.73 -16.87 11.92
C GLU A 306 10.28 -16.09 13.13
N ALA A 307 9.98 -14.78 13.22
CA ALA A 307 10.44 -13.92 14.31
C ALA A 307 10.03 -14.46 15.69
N SER A 308 8.86 -15.07 15.81
CA SER A 308 8.38 -15.66 17.07
C SER A 308 9.24 -16.83 17.56
N ASP A 309 9.85 -17.59 16.64
CA ASP A 309 10.74 -18.70 16.97
C ASP A 309 12.12 -18.21 17.42
N PHE A 310 12.49 -17.00 17.07
CA PHE A 310 13.75 -16.34 17.46
C PHE A 310 13.66 -15.52 18.74
N GLY A 311 12.49 -15.41 19.37
CA GLY A 311 12.29 -14.68 20.62
C GLY A 311 12.21 -13.17 20.45
N VAL A 312 11.79 -12.68 19.27
CA VAL A 312 11.48 -11.27 19.02
C VAL A 312 10.29 -10.85 19.87
N ASP A 313 10.40 -9.76 20.63
CA ASP A 313 9.34 -9.27 21.51
C ASP A 313 8.23 -8.54 20.74
N MET A 314 8.63 -7.70 19.79
CA MET A 314 7.71 -6.92 18.96
C MET A 314 8.20 -6.87 17.51
N GLN A 315 7.30 -7.05 16.55
CA GLN A 315 7.54 -6.75 15.14
C GLN A 315 6.62 -5.63 14.68
N VAL A 316 7.13 -4.73 13.86
CA VAL A 316 6.35 -3.75 13.09
C VAL A 316 6.37 -4.13 11.61
N SER A 317 5.24 -3.90 10.92
CA SER A 317 5.07 -4.26 9.50
C SER A 317 4.14 -3.29 8.78
N GLY A 318 4.30 -3.21 7.45
CA GLY A 318 3.43 -2.52 6.51
C GLY A 318 2.75 -3.46 5.51
N HIS A 319 3.00 -3.24 4.19
CA HIS A 319 2.69 -4.11 3.06
C HIS A 319 1.20 -4.31 2.74
N THR A 320 0.34 -4.48 3.73
CA THR A 320 -1.06 -4.87 3.55
C THR A 320 -1.96 -3.74 3.10
N HIS A 321 -1.55 -2.50 3.37
CA HIS A 321 -2.36 -1.29 3.19
C HIS A 321 -3.74 -1.32 3.90
N GLY A 322 -3.96 -2.25 4.85
CA GLY A 322 -5.30 -2.54 5.39
C GLY A 322 -6.27 -3.03 4.29
N GLY A 323 -5.74 -3.53 3.16
CA GLY A 323 -6.46 -3.91 1.96
C GLY A 323 -6.79 -2.75 1.01
N GLN A 324 -6.32 -1.54 1.29
CA GLN A 324 -6.36 -0.29 0.49
C GLN A 324 -7.74 0.08 -0.09
N ILE A 325 -8.39 -0.79 -0.87
CA ILE A 325 -9.67 -0.55 -1.55
C ILE A 325 -10.63 -1.69 -1.24
N TRP A 326 -11.71 -1.39 -0.49
CA TRP A 326 -12.75 -2.38 -0.22
C TRP A 326 -13.28 -3.00 -1.55
N PRO A 327 -13.43 -4.33 -1.68
CA PRO A 327 -13.39 -5.36 -0.61
C PRO A 327 -12.06 -6.14 -0.52
N ILE A 328 -10.95 -5.63 -1.05
CA ILE A 328 -9.66 -6.36 -1.14
C ILE A 328 -9.17 -6.82 0.25
N ARG A 329 -9.48 -6.07 1.33
CA ARG A 329 -9.10 -6.44 2.69
C ARG A 329 -9.46 -7.88 3.08
N TYR A 330 -10.53 -8.44 2.52
CA TYR A 330 -10.94 -9.83 2.78
C TYR A 330 -10.08 -10.88 2.06
N LEU A 331 -9.22 -10.46 1.14
CA LEU A 331 -8.28 -11.32 0.44
C LEU A 331 -6.89 -11.31 1.09
N VAL A 332 -6.55 -10.27 1.87
CA VAL A 332 -5.26 -10.14 2.56
C VAL A 332 -4.96 -11.35 3.44
N PRO A 333 -5.91 -11.90 4.25
CA PRO A 333 -5.64 -13.05 5.11
C PRO A 333 -5.30 -14.36 4.37
N LEU A 334 -5.40 -14.38 3.04
CA LEU A 334 -4.94 -15.53 2.24
C LEU A 334 -3.41 -15.58 2.10
N GLN A 335 -2.72 -14.48 2.37
CA GLN A 335 -1.27 -14.34 2.19
C GLN A 335 -0.56 -13.83 3.46
N GLN A 336 -1.23 -13.03 4.26
CA GLN A 336 -0.64 -12.37 5.44
C GLN A 336 -1.42 -12.73 6.71
N PRO A 337 -0.75 -12.99 7.84
CA PRO A 337 -1.41 -13.36 9.09
C PRO A 337 -2.15 -12.19 9.75
N SER A 338 -1.78 -10.95 9.45
CA SER A 338 -2.41 -9.72 9.94
C SER A 338 -2.82 -8.81 8.78
N VAL A 339 -3.89 -8.04 8.98
CA VAL A 339 -4.37 -7.05 8.00
C VAL A 339 -4.00 -5.63 8.44
N GLU A 340 -4.23 -5.30 9.69
CA GLU A 340 -3.98 -3.99 10.29
C GLU A 340 -4.08 -4.05 11.82
N GLY A 341 -3.34 -3.19 12.52
CA GLY A 341 -3.41 -3.02 13.97
C GLY A 341 -2.57 -4.03 14.74
N LEU A 342 -2.90 -4.21 16.02
CA LEU A 342 -2.21 -5.11 16.92
C LEU A 342 -2.72 -6.56 16.78
N ASP A 343 -1.78 -7.48 16.64
CA ASP A 343 -1.96 -8.92 16.64
C ASP A 343 -0.88 -9.58 17.50
N THR A 344 -1.00 -10.89 17.76
CA THR A 344 0.03 -11.69 18.42
C THR A 344 0.31 -12.92 17.60
N ILE A 345 1.57 -13.14 17.22
CA ILE A 345 2.02 -14.30 16.47
C ILE A 345 3.01 -15.08 17.36
N GLY A 346 2.60 -16.25 17.84
CA GLY A 346 3.37 -16.96 18.88
C GLY A 346 3.54 -16.10 20.13
N ASN A 347 4.78 -15.73 20.45
CA ASN A 347 5.11 -14.83 21.57
C ASN A 347 5.46 -13.40 21.13
N THR A 348 5.38 -13.10 19.85
CA THR A 348 5.72 -11.78 19.28
C THR A 348 4.49 -10.91 19.17
N THR A 349 4.53 -9.70 19.73
CA THR A 349 3.53 -8.67 19.47
C THR A 349 3.77 -8.11 18.07
N LEU A 350 2.77 -8.18 17.19
CA LEU A 350 2.85 -7.66 15.83
C LEU A 350 1.98 -6.42 15.70
N TYR A 351 2.53 -5.32 15.18
CA TYR A 351 1.73 -4.19 14.71
C TYR A 351 1.86 -4.06 13.19
N THR A 352 0.73 -4.11 12.49
CA THR A 352 0.67 -3.94 11.04
C THR A 352 0.02 -2.60 10.72
N THR A 353 0.80 -1.67 10.14
CA THR A 353 0.25 -0.38 9.72
C THR A 353 -0.49 -0.48 8.38
N ARG A 354 -1.47 0.41 8.20
CA ARG A 354 -2.13 0.58 6.90
C ARG A 354 -1.28 1.36 5.89
N GLY A 355 -0.14 1.90 6.33
CA GLY A 355 0.72 2.73 5.49
C GLY A 355 0.18 4.11 5.19
N ALA A 356 1.05 5.05 4.89
CA ALA A 356 0.72 6.46 4.69
C ALA A 356 0.35 6.79 3.23
N GLY A 357 0.86 6.04 2.26
CA GLY A 357 0.61 6.24 0.84
C GLY A 357 -0.50 5.38 0.24
N ALA A 358 -0.33 4.97 -1.01
CA ALA A 358 -1.18 3.99 -1.68
C ALA A 358 -0.45 3.43 -2.91
N TRP A 359 -0.47 2.14 -3.08
CA TRP A 359 0.08 1.46 -4.23
C TRP A 359 -0.85 1.50 -5.44
N GLY A 360 -0.29 1.74 -6.63
CA GLY A 360 -1.05 1.79 -7.88
C GLY A 360 -2.12 2.89 -7.88
N PRO A 361 -3.43 2.58 -7.75
CA PRO A 361 -4.45 3.61 -7.61
C PRO A 361 -4.25 4.46 -6.36
N PRO A 362 -4.14 5.81 -6.48
CA PRO A 362 -4.00 6.71 -5.32
C PRO A 362 -5.33 6.88 -4.58
N VAL A 363 -5.93 5.76 -4.17
CA VAL A 363 -7.30 5.68 -3.65
C VAL A 363 -7.34 4.80 -2.41
N ARG A 364 -8.00 5.26 -1.36
CA ARG A 364 -8.25 4.52 -0.11
C ARG A 364 -9.74 4.44 0.16
N VAL A 365 -10.31 3.24 0.22
CA VAL A 365 -11.73 3.04 0.55
C VAL A 365 -11.85 2.02 1.68
N ALA A 366 -12.37 2.46 2.83
CA ALA A 366 -12.46 1.69 4.07
C ALA A 366 -11.11 1.18 4.61
N ALA A 367 -10.02 1.84 4.24
CA ALA A 367 -8.66 1.63 4.73
C ALA A 367 -7.93 2.99 4.74
N PRO A 368 -8.26 3.92 5.66
CA PRO A 368 -7.66 5.24 5.70
C PRO A 368 -6.16 5.15 5.90
N PRO A 369 -5.36 5.99 5.20
CA PRO A 369 -3.91 5.99 5.36
C PRO A 369 -3.55 6.53 6.75
N GLU A 370 -2.45 5.99 7.32
CA GLU A 370 -2.03 6.36 8.66
C GLU A 370 -0.52 6.58 8.77
N ILE A 371 -0.17 7.40 9.75
CA ILE A 371 1.12 7.46 10.40
C ILE A 371 0.87 6.87 11.79
N ALA A 372 1.35 5.65 12.05
CA ALA A 372 1.06 4.99 13.30
C ALA A 372 1.98 5.50 14.41
N MET A 373 1.42 6.13 15.43
CA MET A 373 2.11 6.54 16.65
C MET A 373 1.91 5.46 17.70
N LEU A 374 2.95 4.68 17.97
CA LEU A 374 2.93 3.61 18.96
C LEU A 374 3.53 4.12 20.26
N GLU A 375 2.78 4.11 21.35
CA GLU A 375 3.29 4.38 22.68
C GLU A 375 3.63 3.05 23.35
N LEU A 376 4.94 2.80 23.54
CA LEU A 376 5.39 1.57 24.18
C LEU A 376 5.15 1.67 25.68
N THR A 377 4.37 0.74 26.22
CA THR A 377 4.05 0.69 27.64
C THR A 377 4.49 -0.62 28.26
N ARG A 378 5.04 -0.56 29.47
CA ARG A 378 5.45 -1.75 30.20
C ARG A 378 4.24 -2.46 30.79
N GLY A 379 4.12 -3.80 30.55
CA GLY A 379 3.12 -4.69 31.12
C GLY A 379 3.34 -5.02 32.58
#